data_ad214299a73eecc6148630f3760d0cd1
#
_entry.id   ad214299a73eecc6148630f3760d0cd1
#
_cell.length_a   1.000
_cell.length_b   1.000
_cell.length_c   1.000
_cell.angle_alpha   90.00
_cell.angle_beta   90.00
_cell.angle_gamma   90.00
#
_symmetry.space_group_name_H-M   'P 1'
#
loop_
_entity.id
_entity.type
_entity.pdbx_description
1 polymer ?
#
loop_
_entity_poly.entity_id
_entity_poly.type
_entity_poly.pdbx_seq_one_letter_code
_entity_poly.pdbx_strand_id
1 'polypeptide(L)'
;MNQNAIKEKIRALFSCDERENKRAVAFATCAYIIVLFWALWLKFNDFYMVVLNYQWLSEMTVKERFLYDIVPFQIRYDFIRELLQFPANAIVFAPFGVLLNHLFSKKNIWRDLAICFGISLSIEIVQLFTIIGNFATADLIMNTLGYFIGLPFYYLIFAKLSTKQTVWVYRVADTILFVTLIVVAVTTIDNWELISAILTKTL
;
A
#
# COMPACT_ATOMS: atom_id res chain seq x y z
N MET A 1 -24.43 31.19 -34.70
CA MET A 1 -23.51 30.62 -33.66
C MET A 1 -22.53 29.69 -34.39
N ASN A 2 -21.23 29.99 -34.33
CA ASN A 2 -20.21 29.37 -35.18
C ASN A 2 -20.02 27.90 -34.74
N GLN A 3 -20.20 26.94 -35.66
CA GLN A 3 -20.04 25.49 -35.39
C GLN A 3 -18.66 25.16 -34.82
N ASN A 4 -17.63 25.92 -35.13
CA ASN A 4 -16.30 25.75 -34.56
C ASN A 4 -16.25 26.11 -33.08
N ALA A 5 -16.95 27.16 -32.64
CA ALA A 5 -17.04 27.55 -31.23
C ALA A 5 -17.82 26.53 -30.39
N ILE A 6 -18.82 25.86 -30.99
CA ILE A 6 -19.54 24.76 -30.33
C ILE A 6 -18.65 23.52 -30.20
N LYS A 7 -17.90 23.18 -31.25
CA LYS A 7 -16.93 22.07 -31.21
C LYS A 7 -15.80 22.32 -30.21
N GLU A 8 -15.31 23.55 -30.10
CA GLU A 8 -14.30 23.92 -29.09
C GLU A 8 -14.86 23.86 -27.67
N LYS A 9 -16.07 24.38 -27.43
CA LYS A 9 -16.73 24.21 -26.10
C LYS A 9 -16.98 22.75 -25.74
N ILE A 10 -17.42 21.93 -26.70
CA ILE A 10 -17.59 20.51 -26.50
C ILE A 10 -16.24 19.83 -26.23
N ARG A 11 -15.18 20.17 -27.00
CA ARG A 11 -13.82 19.70 -26.71
C ARG A 11 -13.33 20.13 -25.34
N ALA A 12 -13.56 21.38 -24.92
CA ALA A 12 -13.18 21.87 -23.60
C ALA A 12 -13.95 21.18 -22.46
N LEU A 13 -15.24 20.89 -22.65
CA LEU A 13 -16.07 20.13 -21.70
C LEU A 13 -15.64 18.65 -21.56
N PHE A 14 -15.02 18.10 -22.63
CA PHE A 14 -14.54 16.72 -22.66
C PHE A 14 -13.00 16.59 -22.62
N SER A 15 -12.26 17.72 -22.65
CA SER A 15 -10.82 17.69 -22.38
C SER A 15 -10.62 17.48 -20.88
N CYS A 16 -10.26 16.26 -20.53
CA CYS A 16 -9.74 15.99 -19.20
C CYS A 16 -8.41 16.74 -19.06
N ASP A 17 -8.34 17.70 -18.16
CA ASP A 17 -7.14 18.49 -17.94
C ASP A 17 -6.03 17.55 -17.40
N GLU A 18 -4.82 17.67 -17.92
CA GLU A 18 -3.64 16.94 -17.42
C GLU A 18 -3.45 17.15 -15.90
N ARG A 19 -3.87 18.32 -15.41
CA ARG A 19 -3.88 18.63 -13.97
C ARG A 19 -4.86 17.76 -13.19
N GLU A 20 -6.06 17.49 -13.75
CA GLU A 20 -7.05 16.61 -13.14
C GLU A 20 -6.52 15.17 -13.05
N ASN A 21 -5.88 14.69 -14.11
CA ASN A 21 -5.25 13.38 -14.13
C ASN A 21 -4.18 13.25 -13.02
N LYS A 22 -3.28 14.23 -12.90
CA LYS A 22 -2.26 14.23 -11.85
C LYS A 22 -2.85 14.26 -10.43
N ARG A 23 -3.95 14.99 -10.22
CA ARG A 23 -4.65 15.02 -8.92
C ARG A 23 -5.28 13.69 -8.58
N ALA A 24 -5.97 13.06 -9.53
CA ALA A 24 -6.58 11.75 -9.32
C ALA A 24 -5.52 10.68 -8.98
N VAL A 25 -4.43 10.64 -9.74
CA VAL A 25 -3.31 9.70 -9.47
C VAL A 25 -2.67 9.98 -8.11
N ALA A 26 -2.45 11.24 -7.75
CA ALA A 26 -1.87 11.60 -6.46
C ALA A 26 -2.79 11.20 -5.30
N PHE A 27 -4.10 11.45 -5.43
CA PHE A 27 -5.09 11.02 -4.43
C PHE A 27 -5.12 9.51 -4.29
N ALA A 28 -5.20 8.75 -5.41
CA ALA A 28 -5.16 7.29 -5.38
C ALA A 28 -3.88 6.78 -4.71
N THR A 29 -2.73 7.41 -4.98
CA THR A 29 -1.46 7.02 -4.37
C THR A 29 -1.47 7.25 -2.86
N CYS A 30 -1.92 8.42 -2.39
CA CYS A 30 -2.01 8.73 -0.96
C CYS A 30 -3.01 7.81 -0.24
N ALA A 31 -4.21 7.64 -0.80
CA ALA A 31 -5.24 6.76 -0.23
C ALA A 31 -4.75 5.32 -0.17
N TYR A 32 -4.06 4.85 -1.22
CA TYR A 32 -3.48 3.52 -1.25
C TYR A 32 -2.41 3.32 -0.18
N ILE A 33 -1.51 4.29 0.02
CA ILE A 33 -0.49 4.24 1.09
C ILE A 33 -1.16 4.11 2.47
N ILE A 34 -2.23 4.87 2.73
CA ILE A 34 -2.96 4.81 4.01
C ILE A 34 -3.58 3.42 4.21
N VAL A 35 -4.29 2.91 3.19
CA VAL A 35 -4.90 1.57 3.25
C VAL A 35 -3.84 0.49 3.41
N LEU A 36 -2.74 0.60 2.67
CA LEU A 36 -1.62 -0.33 2.74
C LEU A 36 -0.99 -0.34 4.14
N PHE A 37 -0.74 0.86 4.68
CA PHE A 37 -0.15 1.00 6.01
C PHE A 37 -1.04 0.35 7.07
N TRP A 38 -2.34 0.61 7.02
CA TRP A 38 -3.30 -0.01 7.92
C TRP A 38 -3.37 -1.54 7.74
N ALA A 39 -3.45 -1.99 6.48
CA ALA A 39 -3.55 -3.40 6.15
C ALA A 39 -2.35 -4.22 6.62
N LEU A 40 -1.14 -3.72 6.37
CA LEU A 40 0.09 -4.40 6.76
C LEU A 40 0.41 -4.21 8.24
N TRP A 41 0.08 -3.05 8.82
CA TRP A 41 0.27 -2.81 10.24
C TRP A 41 -0.56 -3.77 11.09
N LEU A 42 -1.84 -3.96 10.77
CA LEU A 42 -2.72 -4.91 11.45
C LEU A 42 -2.57 -6.35 10.91
N LYS A 43 -1.75 -6.56 9.86
CA LYS A 43 -1.49 -7.86 9.19
C LYS A 43 -2.73 -8.61 8.74
N PHE A 44 -3.85 -7.93 8.44
CA PHE A 44 -5.12 -8.54 8.02
C PHE A 44 -5.47 -9.87 8.72
N ASN A 45 -4.81 -10.15 9.82
CA ASN A 45 -5.07 -11.36 10.58
C ASN A 45 -6.32 -11.15 11.41
N ASP A 46 -7.07 -12.22 11.60
CA ASP A 46 -8.09 -12.26 12.60
C ASP A 46 -7.58 -11.54 13.85
N PHE A 47 -8.37 -10.61 14.36
CA PHE A 47 -8.06 -9.81 15.55
C PHE A 47 -7.56 -10.69 16.71
N TYR A 48 -8.02 -11.95 16.71
CA TYR A 48 -7.58 -13.00 17.62
C TYR A 48 -6.08 -13.34 17.48
N MET A 49 -5.56 -13.39 16.24
CA MET A 49 -4.13 -13.65 16.01
C MET A 49 -3.24 -12.47 16.41
N VAL A 50 -3.75 -11.24 16.31
CA VAL A 50 -3.05 -10.06 16.85
C VAL A 50 -2.91 -10.15 18.34
N VAL A 51 -3.96 -10.57 19.07
CA VAL A 51 -3.92 -10.75 20.52
C VAL A 51 -2.96 -11.86 20.94
N LEU A 52 -2.96 -13.01 20.23
CA LEU A 52 -2.05 -14.12 20.53
C LEU A 52 -0.59 -13.74 20.24
N ASN A 53 -0.33 -13.12 19.10
CA ASN A 53 1.01 -12.65 18.76
C ASN A 53 1.48 -11.57 19.73
N TYR A 54 0.58 -10.70 20.20
CA TYR A 54 0.90 -9.65 21.17
C TYR A 54 1.42 -10.22 22.48
N GLN A 55 0.77 -11.27 23.04
CA GLN A 55 1.24 -11.89 24.28
C GLN A 55 2.67 -12.40 24.16
N TRP A 56 2.96 -13.13 23.09
CA TRP A 56 4.30 -13.65 22.83
C TRP A 56 5.33 -12.55 22.52
N LEU A 57 4.98 -11.57 21.68
CA LEU A 57 5.87 -10.48 21.32
C LEU A 57 6.13 -9.50 22.47
N SER A 58 5.20 -9.36 23.41
CA SER A 58 5.36 -8.48 24.58
C SER A 58 6.39 -9.01 25.59
N GLU A 59 6.70 -10.30 25.54
CA GLU A 59 7.76 -10.91 26.35
C GLU A 59 9.15 -10.67 25.77
N MET A 60 9.24 -10.28 24.48
CA MET A 60 10.51 -10.03 23.79
C MET A 60 10.91 -8.55 23.87
N THR A 61 12.20 -8.32 24.08
CA THR A 61 12.79 -6.98 23.92
C THR A 61 12.74 -6.51 22.45
N VAL A 62 12.82 -5.20 22.22
CA VAL A 62 12.90 -4.63 20.85
C VAL A 62 14.07 -5.26 20.07
N LYS A 63 15.20 -5.51 20.73
CA LYS A 63 16.37 -6.13 20.10
C LYS A 63 16.08 -7.57 19.66
N GLU A 64 15.40 -8.35 20.48
CA GLU A 64 15.02 -9.73 20.14
C GLU A 64 14.02 -9.75 18.98
N ARG A 65 13.00 -8.89 18.97
CA ARG A 65 12.05 -8.74 17.86
C ARG A 65 12.72 -8.28 16.55
N PHE A 66 13.72 -7.39 16.65
CA PHE A 66 14.51 -6.97 15.49
C PHE A 66 15.35 -8.12 14.93
N LEU A 67 15.97 -8.91 15.78
CA LEU A 67 16.86 -10.01 15.36
C LEU A 67 16.09 -11.26 14.95
N TYR A 68 14.81 -11.39 15.33
CA TYR A 68 14.03 -12.58 15.12
C TYR A 68 13.90 -12.96 13.64
N ASP A 69 13.51 -12.03 12.77
CA ASP A 69 13.32 -12.24 11.33
C ASP A 69 14.34 -11.46 10.47
N ILE A 70 15.53 -11.17 11.04
CA ILE A 70 16.58 -10.44 10.33
C ILE A 70 17.15 -11.27 9.16
N VAL A 71 17.18 -12.59 9.27
CA VAL A 71 17.58 -13.48 8.17
C VAL A 71 16.35 -13.74 7.30
N PRO A 72 16.36 -13.30 6.03
CA PRO A 72 15.18 -13.40 5.18
C PRO A 72 14.84 -14.84 4.81
N PHE A 73 13.56 -15.09 4.55
CA PHE A 73 13.03 -16.36 4.04
C PHE A 73 13.24 -17.58 4.96
N GLN A 74 13.39 -17.34 6.25
CA GLN A 74 13.36 -18.45 7.22
C GLN A 74 11.91 -18.91 7.44
N ILE A 75 11.69 -20.20 7.31
CA ILE A 75 10.40 -20.85 7.60
C ILE A 75 10.54 -21.52 8.96
N ARG A 76 9.71 -21.08 9.94
CA ARG A 76 9.86 -21.51 11.34
C ARG A 76 8.71 -22.36 11.87
N TYR A 77 7.48 -22.01 11.49
CA TYR A 77 6.29 -22.62 12.10
C TYR A 77 5.37 -23.30 11.08
N ASP A 78 4.83 -22.55 10.14
CA ASP A 78 3.89 -23.02 9.14
C ASP A 78 4.45 -22.79 7.74
N PHE A 79 4.96 -23.86 7.15
CA PHE A 79 5.58 -23.83 5.84
C PHE A 79 4.66 -23.21 4.76
N ILE A 80 3.39 -23.61 4.73
CA ILE A 80 2.46 -23.15 3.68
C ILE A 80 2.12 -21.68 3.89
N ARG A 81 1.83 -21.28 5.12
CA ARG A 81 1.46 -19.90 5.47
C ARG A 81 2.61 -18.94 5.18
N GLU A 82 3.80 -19.25 5.65
CA GLU A 82 4.98 -18.41 5.45
C GLU A 82 5.37 -18.34 3.97
N LEU A 83 5.30 -19.46 3.24
CA LEU A 83 5.56 -19.49 1.81
C LEU A 83 4.56 -18.64 1.01
N LEU A 84 3.28 -18.59 1.40
CA LEU A 84 2.25 -17.76 0.76
C LEU A 84 2.36 -16.28 1.15
N GLN A 85 2.89 -15.98 2.32
CA GLN A 85 3.08 -14.60 2.78
C GLN A 85 4.04 -13.83 1.88
N PHE A 86 5.12 -14.45 1.42
CA PHE A 86 6.10 -13.79 0.56
C PHE A 86 5.51 -13.24 -0.75
N PRO A 87 4.84 -14.04 -1.60
CA PRO A 87 4.21 -13.52 -2.80
C PRO A 87 3.04 -12.58 -2.49
N ALA A 88 2.30 -12.78 -1.40
CA ALA A 88 1.23 -11.89 -1.00
C ALA A 88 1.75 -10.47 -0.73
N ASN A 89 2.85 -10.32 -0.01
CA ASN A 89 3.49 -9.03 0.24
C ASN A 89 3.91 -8.34 -1.06
N ALA A 90 4.49 -9.10 -2.01
CA ALA A 90 4.84 -8.55 -3.32
C ALA A 90 3.61 -8.12 -4.13
N ILE A 91 2.53 -8.90 -4.12
CA ILE A 91 1.28 -8.57 -4.82
C ILE A 91 0.65 -7.29 -4.24
N VAL A 92 0.65 -7.16 -2.92
CA VAL A 92 0.13 -5.97 -2.24
C VAL A 92 0.93 -4.71 -2.58
N PHE A 93 2.22 -4.79 -2.92
CA PHE A 93 3.02 -3.65 -3.39
C PHE A 93 3.00 -3.45 -4.92
N ALA A 94 2.42 -4.38 -5.69
CA ALA A 94 2.36 -4.27 -7.14
C ALA A 94 1.69 -2.98 -7.67
N PRO A 95 0.62 -2.42 -7.06
CA PRO A 95 0.04 -1.16 -7.50
C PRO A 95 1.03 0.00 -7.59
N PHE A 96 2.12 0.01 -6.80
CA PHE A 96 3.16 1.05 -6.92
C PHE A 96 3.85 1.05 -8.27
N GLY A 97 3.99 -0.10 -8.92
CA GLY A 97 4.52 -0.18 -10.29
C GLY A 97 3.68 0.60 -11.31
N VAL A 98 2.36 0.73 -11.06
CA VAL A 98 1.46 1.54 -11.88
C VAL A 98 1.41 2.99 -11.40
N LEU A 99 1.17 3.21 -10.12
CA LEU A 99 0.95 4.52 -9.50
C LEU A 99 2.15 5.45 -9.67
N LEU A 100 3.36 4.99 -9.32
CA LEU A 100 4.58 5.81 -9.40
C LEU A 100 4.93 6.14 -10.86
N ASN A 101 4.66 5.21 -11.79
CA ASN A 101 4.86 5.48 -13.20
C ASN A 101 3.85 6.48 -13.79
N HIS A 102 2.67 6.63 -13.22
CA HIS A 102 1.75 7.71 -13.57
C HIS A 102 2.07 9.02 -12.83
N LEU A 103 2.41 8.94 -11.56
CA LEU A 103 2.67 10.11 -10.71
C LEU A 103 3.87 10.91 -11.22
N PHE A 104 4.93 10.24 -11.67
CA PHE A 104 6.15 10.88 -12.09
C PHE A 104 6.31 10.88 -13.63
N SER A 105 6.42 12.07 -14.21
CA SER A 105 6.64 12.25 -15.66
C SER A 105 7.98 11.67 -16.13
N LYS A 106 9.04 11.82 -15.31
CA LYS A 106 10.36 11.24 -15.59
C LYS A 106 10.45 9.87 -14.97
N LYS A 107 10.65 8.84 -15.80
CA LYS A 107 10.81 7.46 -15.34
C LYS A 107 12.18 7.29 -14.69
N ASN A 108 12.21 6.81 -13.46
CA ASN A 108 13.43 6.52 -12.72
C ASN A 108 13.18 5.36 -11.76
N ILE A 109 13.64 4.19 -12.17
CA ILE A 109 13.42 2.95 -11.41
C ILE A 109 14.05 2.99 -10.02
N TRP A 110 15.22 3.63 -9.87
CA TRP A 110 15.90 3.71 -8.57
C TRP A 110 15.13 4.57 -7.57
N ARG A 111 14.56 5.70 -8.04
CA ARG A 111 13.68 6.53 -7.22
C ARG A 111 12.44 5.75 -6.79
N ASP A 112 11.81 5.04 -7.73
CA ASP A 112 10.57 4.32 -7.50
C ASP A 112 10.79 3.15 -6.52
N LEU A 113 11.91 2.43 -6.66
CA LEU A 113 12.34 1.41 -5.72
C LEU A 113 12.67 1.99 -4.34
N ALA A 114 13.35 3.14 -4.30
CA ALA A 114 13.66 3.82 -3.04
C ALA A 114 12.38 4.26 -2.30
N ILE A 115 11.33 4.69 -3.02
CA ILE A 115 10.02 5.01 -2.44
C ILE A 115 9.36 3.74 -1.89
N CYS A 116 9.30 2.66 -2.67
CA CYS A 116 8.73 1.39 -2.21
C CYS A 116 9.47 0.86 -0.98
N PHE A 117 10.80 0.86 -1.02
CA PHE A 117 11.65 0.47 0.10
C PHE A 117 11.39 1.33 1.34
N GLY A 118 11.34 2.65 1.19
CA GLY A 118 11.09 3.58 2.29
C GLY A 118 9.73 3.38 2.94
N ILE A 119 8.67 3.15 2.15
CA ILE A 119 7.33 2.85 2.65
C ILE A 119 7.34 1.51 3.40
N SER A 120 7.92 0.46 2.81
CA SER A 120 8.04 -0.86 3.43
C SER A 120 8.82 -0.79 4.74
N LEU A 121 9.97 -0.12 4.75
CA LEU A 121 10.78 0.07 5.95
C LEU A 121 10.02 0.81 7.05
N SER A 122 9.21 1.82 6.69
CA SER A 122 8.39 2.55 7.66
C SER A 122 7.35 1.64 8.32
N ILE A 123 6.74 0.73 7.55
CA ILE A 123 5.79 -0.25 8.05
C ILE A 123 6.49 -1.21 9.03
N GLU A 124 7.64 -1.77 8.66
CA GLU A 124 8.42 -2.68 9.50
C GLU A 124 8.87 -2.01 10.82
N ILE A 125 9.29 -0.75 10.75
CA ILE A 125 9.65 0.04 11.94
C ILE A 125 8.43 0.21 12.86
N VAL A 126 7.27 0.57 12.31
CA VAL A 126 6.05 0.73 13.10
C VAL A 126 5.63 -0.60 13.74
N GLN A 127 5.67 -1.71 13.00
CA GLN A 127 5.37 -3.04 13.54
C GLN A 127 6.30 -3.43 14.69
N LEU A 128 7.60 -3.16 14.54
CA LEU A 128 8.61 -3.42 15.57
C LEU A 128 8.33 -2.68 16.88
N PHE A 129 7.98 -1.38 16.79
CA PHE A 129 7.77 -0.55 17.97
C PHE A 129 6.37 -0.71 18.57
N THR A 130 5.36 -1.07 17.79
CA THR A 130 3.98 -1.25 18.29
C THR A 130 3.68 -2.66 18.82
N ILE A 131 4.68 -3.55 18.89
CA ILE A 131 4.53 -4.95 19.36
C ILE A 131 3.47 -5.74 18.54
N ILE A 132 3.17 -5.32 17.31
CA ILE A 132 2.24 -6.03 16.44
C ILE A 132 2.97 -7.01 15.53
N GLY A 133 4.28 -6.85 15.37
CA GLY A 133 5.12 -7.73 14.55
C GLY A 133 6.59 -7.64 14.88
N ASN A 134 7.37 -8.45 14.18
CA ASN A 134 8.83 -8.41 14.15
C ASN A 134 9.30 -7.60 12.96
N PHE A 135 10.55 -7.17 12.97
CA PHE A 135 11.19 -6.61 11.78
C PHE A 135 11.53 -7.75 10.81
N ALA A 136 10.77 -7.88 9.72
CA ALA A 136 10.93 -8.96 8.76
C ALA A 136 11.68 -8.50 7.49
N THR A 137 12.94 -8.90 7.36
CA THR A 137 13.75 -8.56 6.17
C THR A 137 13.16 -9.15 4.88
N ALA A 138 12.53 -10.33 4.95
CA ALA A 138 11.85 -10.93 3.81
C ALA A 138 10.69 -10.07 3.32
N ASP A 139 9.89 -9.50 4.23
CA ASP A 139 8.77 -8.62 3.90
C ASP A 139 9.29 -7.33 3.22
N LEU A 140 10.37 -6.74 3.75
CA LEU A 140 11.01 -5.58 3.15
C LEU A 140 11.47 -5.83 1.71
N ILE A 141 12.08 -7.00 1.44
CA ILE A 141 12.52 -7.40 0.10
C ILE A 141 11.30 -7.62 -0.80
N MET A 142 10.33 -8.42 -0.39
CA MET A 142 9.19 -8.78 -1.22
C MET A 142 8.28 -7.59 -1.51
N ASN A 143 8.04 -6.72 -0.54
CA ASN A 143 7.34 -5.46 -0.72
C ASN A 143 8.02 -4.59 -1.79
N THR A 144 9.34 -4.42 -1.69
CA THR A 144 10.10 -3.62 -2.68
C THR A 144 10.06 -4.26 -4.07
N LEU A 145 10.17 -5.59 -4.16
CA LEU A 145 10.09 -6.33 -5.43
C LEU A 145 8.69 -6.29 -6.04
N GLY A 146 7.64 -6.05 -5.25
CA GLY A 146 6.28 -5.88 -5.74
C GLY A 146 6.14 -4.81 -6.82
N TYR A 147 6.96 -3.76 -6.78
CA TYR A 147 7.01 -2.76 -7.84
C TYR A 147 7.21 -3.39 -9.24
N PHE A 148 8.06 -4.41 -9.34
CA PHE A 148 8.33 -5.10 -10.61
C PHE A 148 7.15 -5.94 -11.11
N ILE A 149 6.26 -6.37 -10.23
CA ILE A 149 5.01 -7.04 -10.62
C ILE A 149 4.07 -6.03 -11.29
N GLY A 150 3.94 -4.83 -10.75
CA GLY A 150 3.07 -3.78 -11.28
C GLY A 150 3.59 -3.11 -12.55
N LEU A 151 4.90 -3.07 -12.73
CA LEU A 151 5.53 -2.38 -13.86
C LEU A 151 5.08 -2.89 -15.25
N PRO A 152 5.00 -4.21 -15.51
CA PRO A 152 4.43 -4.73 -16.76
C PRO A 152 2.98 -4.30 -17.00
N PHE A 153 2.15 -4.27 -15.96
CA PHE A 153 0.76 -3.80 -16.07
C PHE A 153 0.69 -2.34 -16.49
N TYR A 154 1.61 -1.50 -15.98
CA TYR A 154 1.70 -0.13 -16.44
C TYR A 154 1.98 -0.06 -17.95
N TYR A 155 3.02 -0.73 -18.46
CA TYR A 155 3.40 -0.66 -19.87
C TYR A 155 2.43 -1.37 -20.81
N LEU A 156 1.85 -2.49 -20.40
CA LEU A 156 0.95 -3.28 -21.24
C LEU A 156 -0.44 -2.67 -21.35
N ILE A 157 -0.93 -2.04 -20.30
CA ILE A 157 -2.30 -1.55 -20.18
C ILE A 157 -2.32 -0.03 -20.03
N PHE A 158 -1.86 0.48 -18.90
CA PHE A 158 -2.07 1.87 -18.48
C PHE A 158 -1.37 2.89 -19.37
N ALA A 159 -0.16 2.59 -19.87
CA ALA A 159 0.57 3.49 -20.77
C ALA A 159 -0.14 3.68 -22.13
N LYS A 160 -1.10 2.83 -22.48
CA LYS A 160 -1.87 2.88 -23.72
C LYS A 160 -3.22 3.55 -23.56
N LEU A 161 -3.65 3.83 -22.32
CA LEU A 161 -4.91 4.50 -22.06
C LEU A 161 -4.82 5.97 -22.45
N SER A 162 -5.90 6.49 -23.03
CA SER A 162 -6.07 7.93 -23.19
C SER A 162 -6.21 8.61 -21.83
N THR A 163 -5.91 9.90 -21.75
CA THR A 163 -6.05 10.69 -20.51
C THR A 163 -7.44 10.53 -19.89
N LYS A 164 -8.49 10.52 -20.70
CA LYS A 164 -9.88 10.35 -20.24
C LYS A 164 -10.11 8.96 -19.61
N GLN A 165 -9.61 7.91 -20.24
CA GLN A 165 -9.71 6.54 -19.71
C GLN A 165 -8.93 6.41 -18.42
N THR A 166 -7.72 6.97 -18.36
CA THR A 166 -6.88 6.99 -17.16
C THR A 166 -7.60 7.65 -15.99
N VAL A 167 -8.16 8.86 -16.19
CA VAL A 167 -8.92 9.57 -15.15
C VAL A 167 -10.14 8.76 -14.70
N TRP A 168 -10.86 8.11 -15.63
CA TRP A 168 -12.00 7.29 -15.27
C TRP A 168 -11.59 6.09 -14.39
N VAL A 169 -10.51 5.40 -14.76
CA VAL A 169 -9.98 4.27 -13.97
C VAL A 169 -9.58 4.74 -12.57
N TYR A 170 -8.87 5.88 -12.45
CA TYR A 170 -8.48 6.39 -11.14
C TYR A 170 -9.67 6.87 -10.31
N ARG A 171 -10.70 7.46 -10.89
CA ARG A 171 -11.93 7.82 -10.16
C ARG A 171 -12.64 6.58 -9.59
N VAL A 172 -12.68 5.48 -10.34
CA VAL A 172 -13.22 4.21 -9.83
C VAL A 172 -12.35 3.68 -8.71
N ALA A 173 -11.02 3.68 -8.88
CA ALA A 173 -10.07 3.27 -7.85
C ALA A 173 -10.20 4.15 -6.59
N ASP A 174 -10.27 5.48 -6.74
CA ASP A 174 -10.46 6.43 -5.66
C ASP A 174 -11.76 6.18 -4.89
N THR A 175 -12.85 5.85 -5.59
CA THR A 175 -14.12 5.50 -4.95
C THR A 175 -13.99 4.22 -4.11
N ILE A 176 -13.34 3.18 -4.66
CA ILE A 176 -13.09 1.93 -3.94
C ILE A 176 -12.21 2.19 -2.72
N LEU A 177 -11.11 2.92 -2.88
CA LEU A 177 -10.20 3.27 -1.79
C LEU A 177 -10.91 4.12 -0.71
N PHE A 178 -11.77 5.05 -1.10
CA PHE A 178 -12.55 5.86 -0.16
C PHE A 178 -13.52 5.01 0.66
N VAL A 179 -14.23 4.08 0.03
CA VAL A 179 -15.08 3.11 0.74
C VAL A 179 -14.23 2.25 1.68
N THR A 180 -13.07 1.78 1.23
CA THR A 180 -12.14 1.01 2.07
C THR A 180 -11.68 1.83 3.27
N LEU A 181 -11.35 3.12 3.09
CA LEU A 181 -10.97 4.00 4.20
C LEU A 181 -12.10 4.19 5.23
N ILE A 182 -13.35 4.25 4.78
CA ILE A 182 -14.52 4.28 5.69
C ILE A 182 -14.59 2.98 6.49
N VAL A 183 -14.48 1.83 5.83
CA VAL A 183 -14.47 0.52 6.51
C VAL A 183 -13.34 0.44 7.52
N VAL A 184 -12.12 0.89 7.13
CA VAL A 184 -10.96 0.99 8.02
C VAL A 184 -11.25 1.84 9.25
N ALA A 185 -11.85 3.02 9.05
CA ALA A 185 -12.18 3.93 10.15
C ALA A 185 -13.22 3.30 11.10
N VAL A 186 -14.27 2.70 10.56
CA VAL A 186 -15.32 2.04 11.36
C VAL A 186 -14.72 0.88 12.17
N THR A 187 -13.98 -0.02 11.52
CA THR A 187 -13.35 -1.17 12.22
C THR A 187 -12.34 -0.73 13.27
N THR A 188 -11.62 0.36 13.02
CA THR A 188 -10.68 0.93 14.01
C THR A 188 -11.42 1.49 15.23
N ILE A 189 -12.55 2.18 15.01
CA ILE A 189 -13.39 2.72 16.10
C ILE A 189 -14.01 1.59 16.91
N ASP A 190 -14.59 0.58 16.24
CA ASP A 190 -15.23 -0.57 16.90
C ASP A 190 -14.25 -1.37 17.77
N ASN A 191 -12.97 -1.37 17.39
CA ASN A 191 -11.91 -2.08 18.11
C ASN A 191 -10.98 -1.16 18.91
N TRP A 192 -11.40 0.10 19.16
CA TRP A 192 -10.54 1.11 19.78
C TRP A 192 -10.03 0.73 21.17
N GLU A 193 -10.85 0.10 22.00
CA GLU A 193 -10.45 -0.34 23.33
C GLU A 193 -9.26 -1.31 23.30
N LEU A 194 -9.30 -2.27 22.36
CA LEU A 194 -8.23 -3.24 22.19
C LEU A 194 -6.97 -2.60 21.59
N ILE A 195 -7.13 -1.75 20.57
CA ILE A 195 -6.03 -1.03 19.93
C ILE A 195 -5.35 -0.11 20.95
N SER A 196 -6.13 0.62 21.75
CA SER A 196 -5.59 1.50 22.78
C SER A 196 -4.88 0.75 23.89
N ALA A 197 -5.39 -0.42 24.30
CA ALA A 197 -4.74 -1.29 25.27
C ALA A 197 -3.38 -1.81 24.77
N ILE A 198 -3.28 -2.14 23.47
CA ILE A 198 -2.01 -2.50 22.84
C ILE A 198 -1.04 -1.34 22.84
N LEU A 199 -1.48 -0.16 22.40
CA LEU A 199 -0.63 1.02 22.31
C LEU A 199 -0.17 1.54 23.67
N THR A 200 -1.01 1.48 24.72
CA THR A 200 -0.65 1.95 26.08
C THR A 200 0.28 1.01 26.81
N LYS A 201 0.33 -0.27 26.44
CA LYS A 201 1.29 -1.22 27.00
C LYS A 201 2.65 -1.19 26.28
N THR A 202 2.74 -0.52 25.15
CA THR A 202 3.97 -0.36 24.35
C THR A 202 4.80 0.86 24.74
N LEU A 203 4.21 1.80 25.46
CA LEU A 203 4.84 3.00 25.99
C LEU A 203 5.19 2.82 27.49
#